data_ef40678d6253e9d25c063327a2861151
#
_entry.id   ef40678d6253e9d25c063327a2861151
#
_cell.length_a   1.000
_cell.length_b   1.000
_cell.length_c   1.000
_cell.angle_alpha   90.00
_cell.angle_beta   90.00
_cell.angle_gamma   90.00
#
_symmetry.space_group_name_H-M   'P 1'
#
loop_
_entity.id
_entity.type
_entity.pdbx_description
1 polymer ?
#
loop_
_entity_poly.entity_id
_entity_poly.type
_entity_poly.pdbx_seq_one_letter_code
_entity_poly.pdbx_strand_id
1 'polypeptide(L)'
;MKADYKNWVPKGMIIGLFAGAAACLLLLFVFGVSSLLSPGALKTVLRTVFLIGTIVFAVMGVWMLMMNRRFSYNGKRQMSKQIIDGTAEYIKIPDGGRGLDVGCGSGALTIACAKRNPKALMVGVDRWGKEYASFSKPLCENNAKAEGVGNITFAQGNALKLDFEDESFDAVCSNYVYHNIPSGDRQMILLETLRVLKKGGSFAIHDIFSKAKYGDMQAFVQKLKNMGYEEVDSEVRSEERRVGKECRS
;
A
#
# COMPACT_ATOMS: atom_id res chain seq x y z
N MET A 1 -12.64 -4.30 -21.93
CA MET A 1 -12.44 -4.85 -20.57
C MET A 1 -12.18 -3.67 -19.65
N LYS A 2 -12.64 -3.66 -18.38
CA LYS A 2 -12.36 -2.57 -17.42
C LYS A 2 -11.24 -3.01 -16.49
N ALA A 3 -10.30 -2.12 -16.16
CA ALA A 3 -9.24 -2.41 -15.21
C ALA A 3 -9.79 -2.66 -13.81
N ASP A 4 -9.22 -3.64 -13.10
CA ASP A 4 -9.57 -4.02 -11.74
C ASP A 4 -8.35 -3.88 -10.82
N TYR A 5 -8.21 -2.71 -10.22
CA TYR A 5 -7.09 -2.42 -9.32
C TYR A 5 -7.27 -2.92 -7.90
N LYS A 6 -8.37 -3.65 -7.62
CA LYS A 6 -8.75 -4.11 -6.28
C LYS A 6 -8.88 -2.94 -5.28
N ASN A 7 -9.39 -3.24 -4.11
CA ASN A 7 -9.47 -2.25 -3.04
C ASN A 7 -8.40 -2.60 -1.99
N TRP A 8 -7.71 -1.59 -1.48
CA TRP A 8 -6.69 -1.79 -0.43
C TRP A 8 -7.29 -2.27 0.89
N VAL A 9 -8.57 -2.02 1.13
CA VAL A 9 -9.32 -2.53 2.28
C VAL A 9 -10.10 -3.79 1.86
N PRO A 10 -9.70 -5.01 2.29
CA PRO A 10 -10.34 -6.24 1.87
C PRO A 10 -11.78 -6.36 2.36
N LYS A 11 -12.71 -6.72 1.48
CA LYS A 11 -14.12 -6.97 1.87
C LYS A 11 -14.26 -8.07 2.90
N GLY A 12 -13.41 -9.11 2.87
CA GLY A 12 -13.41 -10.19 3.85
C GLY A 12 -13.21 -9.71 5.27
N MET A 13 -12.35 -8.69 5.48
CA MET A 13 -12.15 -8.09 6.81
C MET A 13 -13.43 -7.40 7.31
N ILE A 14 -14.14 -6.67 6.45
CA ILE A 14 -15.39 -6.00 6.80
C ILE A 14 -16.46 -7.04 7.17
N ILE A 15 -16.58 -8.09 6.37
CA ILE A 15 -17.52 -9.20 6.64
C ILE A 15 -17.18 -9.87 7.97
N GLY A 16 -15.89 -10.14 8.24
CA GLY A 16 -15.44 -10.73 9.49
C GLY A 16 -15.78 -9.89 10.72
N LEU A 17 -15.63 -8.56 10.65
CA LEU A 17 -15.98 -7.65 11.72
C LEU A 17 -17.50 -7.65 12.00
N PHE A 18 -18.33 -7.59 10.98
CA PHE A 18 -19.78 -7.67 11.16
C PHE A 18 -20.24 -9.04 11.64
N ALA A 19 -19.60 -10.14 11.18
CA ALA A 19 -19.85 -11.48 11.68
C ALA A 19 -19.48 -11.60 13.16
N GLY A 20 -18.35 -11.02 13.58
CA GLY A 20 -17.94 -10.92 14.97
C GLY A 20 -18.95 -10.14 15.84
N ALA A 21 -19.45 -9.00 15.33
CA ALA A 21 -20.52 -8.24 16.00
C ALA A 21 -21.80 -9.07 16.16
N ALA A 22 -22.22 -9.77 15.12
CA ALA A 22 -23.40 -10.64 15.15
C ALA A 22 -23.23 -11.81 16.12
N ALA A 23 -22.06 -12.44 16.16
CA ALA A 23 -21.73 -13.50 17.11
C ALA A 23 -21.77 -12.99 18.56
N CYS A 24 -21.14 -11.84 18.85
CA CYS A 24 -21.19 -11.22 20.18
C CYS A 24 -22.62 -10.86 20.58
N LEU A 25 -23.45 -10.36 19.65
CA LEU A 25 -24.85 -10.04 19.90
C LEU A 25 -25.68 -11.30 20.25
N LEU A 26 -25.44 -12.39 19.52
CA LEU A 26 -26.06 -13.67 19.81
C LEU A 26 -25.68 -14.19 21.20
N LEU A 27 -24.38 -14.15 21.54
CA LEU A 27 -23.89 -14.59 22.85
C LEU A 27 -24.37 -13.68 23.97
N LEU A 28 -24.52 -12.38 23.73
CA LEU A 28 -25.15 -11.42 24.64
C LEU A 28 -26.60 -11.85 24.94
N PHE A 29 -27.37 -12.21 23.89
CA PHE A 29 -28.73 -12.66 24.08
C PHE A 29 -28.77 -13.97 24.85
N VAL A 30 -28.00 -14.99 24.47
CA VAL A 30 -28.01 -16.32 25.09
C VAL A 30 -27.53 -16.30 26.53
N PHE A 31 -26.42 -15.65 26.85
CA PHE A 31 -25.80 -15.71 28.17
C PHE A 31 -26.07 -14.45 29.05
N GLY A 32 -26.28 -13.33 28.41
CA GLY A 32 -26.45 -12.05 29.13
C GLY A 32 -27.91 -11.68 29.42
N VAL A 33 -28.83 -12.02 28.52
CA VAL A 33 -30.23 -11.59 28.57
C VAL A 33 -31.18 -12.73 28.95
N SER A 34 -31.03 -13.90 28.29
CA SER A 34 -31.96 -15.02 28.52
C SER A 34 -31.94 -15.53 29.96
N SER A 35 -32.90 -16.38 30.29
CA SER A 35 -32.97 -17.05 31.60
C SER A 35 -32.05 -18.28 31.74
N LEU A 36 -31.20 -18.55 30.77
CA LEU A 36 -30.27 -19.70 30.77
C LEU A 36 -29.30 -19.65 31.97
N LEU A 37 -28.85 -18.47 32.34
CA LEU A 37 -28.03 -18.24 33.54
C LEU A 37 -28.83 -17.51 34.61
N SER A 38 -28.72 -17.98 35.87
CA SER A 38 -29.26 -17.29 37.02
C SER A 38 -28.65 -15.91 37.21
N PRO A 39 -29.40 -14.92 37.75
CA PRO A 39 -28.85 -13.63 38.11
C PRO A 39 -27.64 -13.77 39.04
N GLY A 40 -26.53 -13.08 38.70
CA GLY A 40 -25.28 -13.16 39.48
C GLY A 40 -24.10 -12.50 38.75
N ALA A 41 -22.94 -12.53 39.38
CA ALA A 41 -21.74 -11.90 38.88
C ALA A 41 -21.33 -12.43 37.47
N LEU A 42 -21.40 -13.74 37.25
CA LEU A 42 -21.07 -14.36 35.96
C LEU A 42 -21.95 -13.82 34.83
N LYS A 43 -23.26 -13.79 35.01
CA LYS A 43 -24.22 -13.27 34.02
C LYS A 43 -23.93 -11.80 33.71
N THR A 44 -23.63 -11.00 34.75
CA THR A 44 -23.31 -9.58 34.58
C THR A 44 -22.01 -9.40 33.78
N VAL A 45 -20.97 -10.16 34.10
CA VAL A 45 -19.69 -10.12 33.40
C VAL A 45 -19.85 -10.50 31.90
N LEU A 46 -20.53 -11.63 31.62
CA LEU A 46 -20.76 -12.08 30.24
C LEU A 46 -21.58 -11.06 29.45
N ARG A 47 -22.62 -10.50 30.05
CA ARG A 47 -23.42 -9.44 29.43
C ARG A 47 -22.58 -8.23 29.07
N THR A 48 -21.72 -7.79 29.97
CA THR A 48 -20.86 -6.62 29.76
C THR A 48 -19.82 -6.90 28.67
N VAL A 49 -19.15 -8.05 28.70
CA VAL A 49 -18.14 -8.43 27.72
C VAL A 49 -18.75 -8.53 26.32
N PHE A 50 -19.87 -9.24 26.15
CA PHE A 50 -20.49 -9.38 24.84
C PHE A 50 -21.13 -8.09 24.34
N LEU A 51 -21.64 -7.23 25.21
CA LEU A 51 -22.13 -5.90 24.84
C LEU A 51 -20.97 -5.03 24.29
N ILE A 52 -19.86 -4.96 25.03
CA ILE A 52 -18.66 -4.23 24.59
C ILE A 52 -18.13 -4.80 23.28
N GLY A 53 -18.01 -6.14 23.18
CA GLY A 53 -17.56 -6.81 21.96
C GLY A 53 -18.45 -6.46 20.75
N THR A 54 -19.77 -6.48 20.91
CA THR A 54 -20.71 -6.09 19.86
C THR A 54 -20.47 -4.66 19.38
N ILE A 55 -20.35 -3.71 20.32
CA ILE A 55 -20.13 -2.29 20.01
C ILE A 55 -18.79 -2.11 19.29
N VAL A 56 -17.70 -2.69 19.82
CA VAL A 56 -16.36 -2.56 19.25
C VAL A 56 -16.32 -3.10 17.83
N PHE A 57 -16.78 -4.34 17.61
CA PHE A 57 -16.81 -4.94 16.28
C PHE A 57 -17.69 -4.18 15.29
N ALA A 58 -18.86 -3.70 15.73
CA ALA A 58 -19.76 -2.90 14.88
C ALA A 58 -19.11 -1.56 14.48
N VAL A 59 -18.53 -0.83 15.44
CA VAL A 59 -17.85 0.45 15.18
C VAL A 59 -16.66 0.25 14.22
N MET A 60 -15.84 -0.76 14.47
CA MET A 60 -14.71 -1.09 13.57
C MET A 60 -15.21 -1.51 12.19
N GLY A 61 -16.30 -2.28 12.10
CA GLY A 61 -16.91 -2.69 10.84
C GLY A 61 -17.40 -1.49 10.01
N VAL A 62 -18.10 -0.56 10.66
CA VAL A 62 -18.56 0.69 10.01
C VAL A 62 -17.38 1.54 9.57
N TRP A 63 -16.35 1.69 10.41
CA TRP A 63 -15.14 2.44 10.05
C TRP A 63 -14.43 1.83 8.85
N MET A 64 -14.22 0.51 8.85
CA MET A 64 -13.60 -0.21 7.73
C MET A 64 -14.44 -0.14 6.45
N LEU A 65 -15.79 -0.15 6.56
CA LEU A 65 -16.68 0.05 5.42
C LEU A 65 -16.53 1.47 4.83
N MET A 66 -16.42 2.48 5.70
CA MET A 66 -16.17 3.85 5.24
C MET A 66 -14.81 3.96 4.55
N MET A 67 -13.77 3.35 5.09
CA MET A 67 -12.43 3.32 4.48
C MET A 67 -12.44 2.59 3.14
N ASN A 68 -13.10 1.42 3.05
CA ASN A 68 -13.26 0.71 1.77
C ASN A 68 -13.93 1.60 0.69
N ARG A 69 -14.97 2.35 1.06
CA ARG A 69 -15.64 3.28 0.14
C ARG A 69 -14.73 4.43 -0.29
N ARG A 70 -13.90 4.96 0.62
CA ARG A 70 -12.96 6.06 0.34
C ARG A 70 -11.81 5.61 -0.55
N PHE A 71 -11.23 4.43 -0.29
CA PHE A 71 -10.12 3.84 -1.06
C PHE A 71 -10.55 3.14 -2.35
N SER A 72 -11.84 3.11 -2.67
CA SER A 72 -12.31 2.55 -3.95
C SER A 72 -11.73 3.35 -5.12
N TYR A 73 -10.97 2.69 -6.00
CA TYR A 73 -10.32 3.31 -7.17
C TYR A 73 -11.33 3.98 -8.11
N ASN A 74 -12.51 3.37 -8.28
CA ASN A 74 -13.59 3.85 -9.13
C ASN A 74 -14.77 4.45 -8.34
N GLY A 75 -14.60 4.69 -7.04
CA GLY A 75 -15.64 5.24 -6.17
C GLY A 75 -15.76 6.77 -6.26
N LYS A 76 -16.64 7.36 -5.46
CA LYS A 76 -16.83 8.82 -5.46
C LYS A 76 -15.60 9.60 -5.00
N ARG A 77 -14.86 9.12 -3.99
CA ARG A 77 -13.69 9.82 -3.44
C ARG A 77 -12.38 9.44 -4.10
N GLN A 78 -12.25 8.24 -4.65
CA GLN A 78 -11.09 7.76 -5.41
C GLN A 78 -9.73 8.01 -4.72
N MET A 79 -9.65 7.87 -3.38
CA MET A 79 -8.42 8.21 -2.65
C MET A 79 -7.22 7.40 -3.16
N SER A 80 -7.38 6.09 -3.40
CA SER A 80 -6.29 5.28 -3.95
C SER A 80 -5.81 5.78 -5.32
N LYS A 81 -6.75 6.21 -6.19
CA LYS A 81 -6.41 6.80 -7.49
C LYS A 81 -5.66 8.13 -7.33
N GLN A 82 -6.13 9.01 -6.44
CA GLN A 82 -5.46 10.30 -6.18
C GLN A 82 -4.03 10.10 -5.63
N ILE A 83 -3.83 9.13 -4.74
CA ILE A 83 -2.51 8.79 -4.21
C ILE A 83 -1.61 8.28 -5.33
N ILE A 84 -2.10 7.35 -6.16
CA ILE A 84 -1.37 6.79 -7.30
C ILE A 84 -1.00 7.86 -8.31
N ASP A 85 -1.97 8.65 -8.75
CA ASP A 85 -1.73 9.72 -9.72
C ASP A 85 -0.74 10.76 -9.18
N GLY A 86 -0.90 11.16 -7.92
CA GLY A 86 0.00 12.10 -7.28
C GLY A 86 1.40 11.55 -7.00
N THR A 87 1.57 10.22 -6.80
CA THR A 87 2.90 9.60 -6.73
C THR A 87 3.54 9.54 -8.11
N ALA A 88 2.75 9.20 -9.15
CA ALA A 88 3.23 9.15 -10.52
C ALA A 88 3.66 10.52 -11.08
N GLU A 89 3.21 11.64 -10.50
CA GLU A 89 3.63 13.01 -10.89
C GLU A 89 5.12 13.28 -10.69
N TYR A 90 5.72 12.63 -9.68
CA TYR A 90 7.14 12.78 -9.39
C TYR A 90 8.03 11.90 -10.27
N ILE A 91 7.45 10.96 -11.04
CA ILE A 91 8.19 10.02 -11.85
C ILE A 91 8.39 10.58 -13.25
N LYS A 92 9.61 11.02 -13.53
CA LYS A 92 10.02 11.53 -14.82
C LYS A 92 11.07 10.59 -15.39
N ILE A 93 10.83 10.10 -16.60
CA ILE A 93 11.71 9.15 -17.27
C ILE A 93 12.05 9.75 -18.64
N PRO A 94 13.33 9.85 -19.00
CA PRO A 94 13.73 10.34 -20.32
C PRO A 94 13.22 9.42 -21.44
N ASP A 95 13.11 9.95 -22.66
CA ASP A 95 12.74 9.17 -23.83
C ASP A 95 13.68 7.97 -24.00
N GLY A 96 13.15 6.76 -24.14
CA GLY A 96 13.91 5.52 -24.19
C GLY A 96 14.44 5.01 -22.83
N GLY A 97 14.19 5.74 -21.75
CA GLY A 97 14.60 5.36 -20.40
C GLY A 97 13.74 4.26 -19.77
N ARG A 98 14.08 3.87 -18.53
CA ARG A 98 13.42 2.79 -17.79
C ARG A 98 13.00 3.25 -16.40
N GLY A 99 11.79 2.91 -16.00
CA GLY A 99 11.29 3.10 -14.62
C GLY A 99 10.99 1.77 -13.94
N LEU A 100 11.12 1.73 -12.62
CA LEU A 100 10.80 0.57 -11.78
C LEU A 100 9.73 0.93 -10.74
N ASP A 101 8.71 0.09 -10.62
CA ASP A 101 7.72 0.12 -9.55
C ASP A 101 7.90 -1.10 -8.65
N VAL A 102 8.34 -0.89 -7.40
CA VAL A 102 8.64 -1.96 -6.44
C VAL A 102 7.41 -2.26 -5.60
N GLY A 103 6.93 -3.49 -5.68
CA GLY A 103 5.69 -3.93 -5.04
C GLY A 103 4.45 -3.44 -5.80
N CYS A 104 4.43 -3.68 -7.11
CA CYS A 104 3.42 -3.12 -8.01
C CYS A 104 1.98 -3.60 -7.76
N GLY A 105 1.77 -4.68 -6.99
CA GLY A 105 0.46 -5.22 -6.60
C GLY A 105 -0.44 -5.55 -7.78
N SER A 106 -1.40 -4.66 -8.08
CA SER A 106 -2.31 -4.74 -9.23
C SER A 106 -1.83 -3.97 -10.46
N GLY A 107 -0.63 -3.38 -10.41
CA GLY A 107 -0.03 -2.59 -11.48
C GLY A 107 -0.54 -1.14 -11.59
N ALA A 108 -1.29 -0.65 -10.61
CA ALA A 108 -1.93 0.66 -10.72
C ALA A 108 -0.92 1.81 -10.85
N LEU A 109 0.13 1.85 -10.00
CA LEU A 109 1.17 2.87 -10.07
C LEU A 109 2.05 2.70 -11.31
N THR A 110 2.43 1.46 -11.63
CA THR A 110 3.21 1.14 -12.84
C THR A 110 2.51 1.67 -14.11
N ILE A 111 1.19 1.43 -14.22
CA ILE A 111 0.36 1.89 -15.35
C ILE A 111 0.25 3.41 -15.37
N ALA A 112 0.05 4.05 -14.21
CA ALA A 112 -0.01 5.51 -14.13
C ALA A 112 1.30 6.17 -14.57
N CYS A 113 2.44 5.62 -14.14
CA CYS A 113 3.77 6.09 -14.57
C CYS A 113 4.02 5.86 -16.06
N ALA A 114 3.64 4.69 -16.60
CA ALA A 114 3.79 4.37 -18.02
C ALA A 114 3.00 5.33 -18.93
N LYS A 115 1.77 5.68 -18.53
CA LYS A 115 0.95 6.67 -19.25
C LYS A 115 1.56 8.06 -19.27
N ARG A 116 2.24 8.47 -18.20
CA ARG A 116 2.91 9.78 -18.10
C ARG A 116 4.22 9.82 -18.87
N ASN A 117 4.83 8.67 -19.10
CA ASN A 117 6.13 8.50 -19.77
C ASN A 117 5.97 7.57 -20.98
N PRO A 118 5.23 7.95 -22.04
CA PRO A 118 4.81 7.05 -23.11
C PRO A 118 5.96 6.53 -24.00
N LYS A 119 7.11 7.19 -23.96
CA LYS A 119 8.31 6.78 -24.72
C LYS A 119 9.35 6.03 -23.86
N ALA A 120 9.05 5.78 -22.58
CA ALA A 120 9.88 5.04 -21.65
C ALA A 120 9.30 3.66 -21.38
N LEU A 121 10.09 2.73 -20.85
CA LEU A 121 9.63 1.41 -20.42
C LEU A 121 9.43 1.40 -18.90
N MET A 122 8.23 1.06 -18.44
CA MET A 122 7.98 0.78 -17.03
C MET A 122 8.07 -0.71 -16.71
N VAL A 123 8.74 -1.03 -15.61
CA VAL A 123 8.87 -2.39 -15.07
C VAL A 123 8.17 -2.42 -13.71
N GLY A 124 7.15 -3.24 -13.54
CA GLY A 124 6.53 -3.51 -12.24
C GLY A 124 7.02 -4.83 -11.68
N VAL A 125 7.51 -4.85 -10.44
CA VAL A 125 7.91 -6.07 -9.75
C VAL A 125 7.12 -6.26 -8.47
N ASP A 126 6.72 -7.51 -8.21
CA ASP A 126 6.05 -7.89 -6.97
C ASP A 126 6.36 -9.35 -6.64
N ARG A 127 6.23 -9.69 -5.37
CA ARG A 127 6.37 -11.09 -4.93
C ARG A 127 5.12 -11.91 -5.22
N TRP A 128 3.95 -11.28 -5.24
CA TRP A 128 2.62 -11.88 -5.32
C TRP A 128 2.48 -13.08 -4.38
N GLY A 129 2.86 -12.87 -3.11
CA GLY A 129 2.79 -13.88 -2.07
C GLY A 129 1.35 -14.30 -1.75
N LYS A 130 1.20 -15.46 -1.11
CA LYS A 130 -0.12 -16.02 -0.73
C LYS A 130 -0.93 -15.08 0.16
N GLU A 131 -0.27 -14.26 0.95
CA GLU A 131 -0.86 -13.23 1.81
C GLU A 131 -1.59 -12.13 1.03
N TYR A 132 -1.24 -11.93 -0.25
CA TYR A 132 -1.85 -10.99 -1.18
C TYR A 132 -2.43 -11.68 -2.41
N ALA A 133 -3.11 -12.81 -2.21
CA ALA A 133 -3.65 -13.67 -3.28
C ALA A 133 -4.64 -12.97 -4.24
N SER A 134 -5.12 -11.77 -3.90
CA SER A 134 -5.93 -10.94 -4.80
C SER A 134 -5.11 -10.25 -5.89
N PHE A 135 -3.79 -10.20 -5.77
CA PHE A 135 -2.86 -9.62 -6.74
C PHE A 135 -2.09 -10.71 -7.47
N SER A 136 -1.78 -10.48 -8.73
CA SER A 136 -1.04 -11.42 -9.56
C SER A 136 -0.50 -10.75 -10.82
N LYS A 137 0.55 -11.32 -11.41
CA LYS A 137 1.08 -10.85 -12.71
C LYS A 137 -0.02 -10.82 -13.80
N PRO A 138 -0.86 -11.87 -14.00
CA PRO A 138 -1.94 -11.80 -14.98
C PRO A 138 -2.95 -10.67 -14.73
N LEU A 139 -3.22 -10.32 -13.47
CA LEU A 139 -4.07 -9.17 -13.13
C LEU A 139 -3.44 -7.86 -13.62
N CYS A 140 -2.13 -7.67 -13.39
CA CYS A 140 -1.40 -6.49 -13.85
C CYS A 140 -1.42 -6.36 -15.37
N GLU A 141 -1.15 -7.45 -16.09
CA GLU A 141 -1.16 -7.52 -17.56
C GLU A 141 -2.56 -7.22 -18.13
N ASN A 142 -3.61 -7.77 -17.51
CA ASN A 142 -5.00 -7.49 -17.89
C ASN A 142 -5.36 -6.01 -17.64
N ASN A 143 -4.90 -5.42 -16.53
CA ASN A 143 -5.12 -4.02 -16.24
C ASN A 143 -4.39 -3.12 -17.24
N ALA A 144 -3.13 -3.40 -17.58
CA ALA A 144 -2.38 -2.66 -18.59
C ALA A 144 -3.08 -2.72 -19.96
N LYS A 145 -3.53 -3.90 -20.37
CA LYS A 145 -4.29 -4.10 -21.61
C LYS A 145 -5.62 -3.32 -21.60
N ALA A 146 -6.35 -3.38 -20.48
CA ALA A 146 -7.63 -2.66 -20.33
C ALA A 146 -7.46 -1.13 -20.40
N GLU A 147 -6.31 -0.63 -19.99
CA GLU A 147 -5.95 0.79 -19.99
C GLU A 147 -5.22 1.22 -21.29
N GLY A 148 -4.98 0.30 -22.23
CA GLY A 148 -4.30 0.57 -23.50
C GLY A 148 -2.81 0.91 -23.36
N VAL A 149 -2.15 0.39 -22.32
CA VAL A 149 -0.73 0.67 -22.02
C VAL A 149 0.13 -0.50 -22.50
N GLY A 150 1.08 -0.23 -23.42
CA GLY A 150 1.95 -1.24 -24.00
C GLY A 150 3.43 -1.11 -23.63
N ASN A 151 3.85 0.03 -23.11
CA ASN A 151 5.23 0.31 -22.69
C ASN A 151 5.50 -0.13 -21.24
N ILE A 152 5.12 -1.37 -20.91
CA ILE A 152 5.12 -1.89 -19.54
C ILE A 152 5.42 -3.38 -19.52
N THR A 153 6.17 -3.83 -18.52
CA THR A 153 6.40 -5.25 -18.23
C THR A 153 6.19 -5.52 -16.74
N PHE A 154 5.84 -6.77 -16.43
CA PHE A 154 5.68 -7.21 -15.04
C PHE A 154 6.51 -8.46 -14.78
N ALA A 155 7.24 -8.49 -13.67
CA ALA A 155 8.08 -9.62 -13.27
C ALA A 155 7.93 -9.92 -11.77
N GLN A 156 8.20 -11.17 -11.39
CA GLN A 156 8.31 -11.53 -9.99
C GLN A 156 9.61 -10.95 -9.43
N GLY A 157 9.55 -10.35 -8.23
CA GLY A 157 10.71 -9.76 -7.58
C GLY A 157 10.54 -9.67 -6.07
N ASN A 158 11.65 -9.46 -5.38
CA ASN A 158 11.68 -9.30 -3.93
C ASN A 158 12.28 -7.94 -3.57
N ALA A 159 11.53 -7.09 -2.90
CA ALA A 159 11.97 -5.75 -2.50
C ALA A 159 13.14 -5.77 -1.49
N LEU A 160 13.37 -6.88 -0.79
CA LEU A 160 14.52 -7.05 0.10
C LEU A 160 15.84 -7.19 -0.67
N LYS A 161 15.78 -7.70 -1.90
CA LYS A 161 16.91 -7.87 -2.81
C LYS A 161 16.38 -7.84 -4.24
N LEU A 162 16.58 -6.73 -4.91
CA LEU A 162 16.17 -6.55 -6.30
C LEU A 162 17.20 -7.21 -7.23
N ASP A 163 16.71 -8.05 -8.15
CA ASP A 163 17.53 -8.73 -9.14
C ASP A 163 17.81 -7.81 -10.36
N PHE A 164 18.40 -6.65 -10.04
CA PHE A 164 18.81 -5.64 -11.02
C PHE A 164 20.17 -5.07 -10.62
N GLU A 165 20.94 -4.69 -11.61
CA GLU A 165 22.23 -4.01 -11.43
C GLU A 165 22.03 -2.62 -10.79
N ASP A 166 23.08 -2.12 -10.14
CA ASP A 166 23.13 -0.76 -9.62
C ASP A 166 22.89 0.23 -10.77
N GLU A 167 22.24 1.35 -10.46
CA GLU A 167 22.05 2.44 -11.41
C GLU A 167 21.43 1.99 -12.76
N SER A 168 20.47 1.05 -12.76
CA SER A 168 19.85 0.48 -13.97
C SER A 168 18.54 1.14 -14.39
N PHE A 169 17.95 1.99 -13.53
CA PHE A 169 16.68 2.67 -13.80
C PHE A 169 16.80 4.19 -13.70
N ASP A 170 16.13 4.88 -14.60
CA ASP A 170 16.07 6.35 -14.62
C ASP A 170 15.05 6.89 -13.61
N ALA A 171 14.12 6.05 -13.18
CA ALA A 171 13.17 6.38 -12.12
C ALA A 171 12.78 5.15 -11.31
N VAL A 172 12.52 5.31 -10.01
CA VAL A 172 11.99 4.25 -9.14
C VAL A 172 10.80 4.77 -8.33
N CYS A 173 9.80 3.93 -8.16
CA CYS A 173 8.65 4.25 -7.31
C CYS A 173 8.17 3.05 -6.51
N SER A 174 7.39 3.33 -5.48
CA SER A 174 6.69 2.31 -4.68
C SER A 174 5.51 2.94 -3.94
N ASN A 175 4.45 2.17 -3.72
CA ASN A 175 3.27 2.64 -3.03
C ASN A 175 2.68 1.58 -2.09
N TYR A 176 2.64 1.86 -0.79
CA TYR A 176 2.07 1.01 0.26
C TYR A 176 2.68 -0.39 0.36
N VAL A 177 4.00 -0.52 0.25
CA VAL A 177 4.70 -1.81 0.18
C VAL A 177 5.51 -2.10 1.43
N TYR A 178 6.44 -1.23 1.77
CA TYR A 178 7.51 -1.57 2.71
C TYR A 178 7.04 -1.74 4.14
N HIS A 179 5.97 -1.05 4.57
CA HIS A 179 5.38 -1.24 5.90
C HIS A 179 4.85 -2.66 6.14
N ASN A 180 4.56 -3.41 5.07
CA ASN A 180 4.07 -4.80 5.12
C ASN A 180 5.21 -5.84 5.07
N ILE A 181 6.42 -5.43 4.72
CA ILE A 181 7.55 -6.36 4.64
C ILE A 181 8.02 -6.69 6.05
N PRO A 182 8.07 -7.97 6.44
CA PRO A 182 8.61 -8.38 7.73
C PRO A 182 10.13 -8.18 7.73
N SER A 183 10.59 -7.03 8.16
CA SER A 183 12.01 -6.68 8.29
C SER A 183 12.23 -5.85 9.55
N GLY A 184 13.38 -6.03 10.19
CA GLY A 184 13.81 -5.21 11.34
C GLY A 184 14.24 -3.79 10.92
N ASP A 185 14.75 -3.63 9.71
CA ASP A 185 15.23 -2.34 9.20
C ASP A 185 14.63 -2.04 7.82
N ARG A 186 13.61 -1.19 7.79
CA ARG A 186 12.94 -0.77 6.54
C ARG A 186 13.70 0.31 5.79
N GLN A 187 14.60 1.04 6.45
CA GLN A 187 15.48 1.99 5.76
C GLN A 187 16.45 1.27 4.83
N MET A 188 16.90 0.05 5.19
CA MET A 188 17.72 -0.77 4.30
C MET A 188 16.96 -1.18 3.04
N ILE A 189 15.65 -1.45 3.14
CA ILE A 189 14.83 -1.77 1.95
C ILE A 189 14.67 -0.53 1.05
N LEU A 190 14.53 0.66 1.64
CA LEU A 190 14.52 1.90 0.87
C LEU A 190 15.87 2.12 0.15
N LEU A 191 16.99 1.86 0.83
CA LEU A 191 18.32 1.95 0.21
C LEU A 191 18.51 0.92 -0.90
N GLU A 192 17.99 -0.31 -0.74
CA GLU A 192 18.02 -1.32 -1.82
C GLU A 192 17.22 -0.85 -3.05
N THR A 193 16.07 -0.22 -2.85
CA THR A 193 15.31 0.38 -3.95
C THR A 193 16.06 1.52 -4.61
N LEU A 194 16.77 2.35 -3.83
CA LEU A 194 17.55 3.46 -4.36
C LEU A 194 18.88 3.02 -5.00
N ARG A 195 19.40 1.85 -4.66
CA ARG A 195 20.60 1.28 -5.29
C ARG A 195 20.46 1.15 -6.82
N VAL A 196 19.29 0.76 -7.28
CA VAL A 196 19.03 0.56 -8.70
C VAL A 196 18.68 1.85 -9.45
N LEU A 197 18.56 2.99 -8.74
CA LEU A 197 18.31 4.30 -9.34
C LEU A 197 19.61 4.88 -9.88
N LYS A 198 19.61 5.31 -11.12
CA LYS A 198 20.72 6.05 -11.74
C LYS A 198 20.93 7.40 -11.07
N LYS A 199 22.15 7.90 -11.13
CA LYS A 199 22.43 9.32 -10.83
C LYS A 199 21.61 10.21 -11.76
N GLY A 200 21.05 11.29 -11.21
CA GLY A 200 20.14 12.17 -11.96
C GLY A 200 18.72 11.61 -12.15
N GLY A 201 18.44 10.40 -11.66
CA GLY A 201 17.13 9.79 -11.73
C GLY A 201 16.13 10.34 -10.71
N SER A 202 14.84 10.09 -10.94
CA SER A 202 13.76 10.50 -10.02
C SER A 202 13.24 9.33 -9.18
N PHE A 203 12.82 9.62 -7.95
CA PHE A 203 12.14 8.60 -7.13
C PHE A 203 10.92 9.17 -6.41
N ALA A 204 9.92 8.29 -6.17
CA ALA A 204 8.75 8.62 -5.37
C ALA A 204 8.29 7.39 -4.58
N ILE A 205 8.32 7.50 -3.27
CA ILE A 205 7.90 6.43 -2.37
C ILE A 205 6.80 6.96 -1.46
N HIS A 206 5.63 6.34 -1.54
CA HIS A 206 4.49 6.64 -0.69
C HIS A 206 4.20 5.45 0.23
N ASP A 207 4.30 5.65 1.55
CA ASP A 207 4.09 4.58 2.53
C ASP A 207 3.64 5.13 3.90
N ILE A 208 3.28 4.24 4.82
CA ILE A 208 2.97 4.56 6.22
C ILE A 208 4.28 4.66 7.00
N PHE A 209 4.93 5.81 6.92
CA PHE A 209 6.22 6.07 7.58
C PHE A 209 6.06 6.34 9.08
N SER A 210 5.74 5.29 9.85
CA SER A 210 5.69 5.41 11.31
C SER A 210 7.08 5.27 11.94
N LYS A 211 7.37 6.03 13.01
CA LYS A 211 8.64 5.95 13.75
C LYS A 211 8.94 4.53 14.25
N ALA A 212 7.90 3.79 14.65
CA ALA A 212 8.04 2.40 15.12
C ALA A 212 8.52 1.44 14.01
N LYS A 213 8.20 1.70 12.74
CA LYS A 213 8.56 0.84 11.60
C LYS A 213 9.83 1.30 10.89
N TYR A 214 10.02 2.60 10.76
CA TYR A 214 11.07 3.19 9.92
C TYR A 214 12.15 3.92 10.72
N GLY A 215 12.01 4.02 12.04
CA GLY A 215 12.91 4.82 12.84
C GLY A 215 12.75 6.32 12.58
N ASP A 216 13.85 7.06 12.70
CA ASP A 216 13.87 8.51 12.44
C ASP A 216 14.01 8.80 10.93
N MET A 217 12.89 9.15 10.30
CA MET A 217 12.88 9.49 8.87
C MET A 217 13.52 10.84 8.55
N GLN A 218 13.63 11.77 9.53
CA GLN A 218 14.34 13.03 9.29
C GLN A 218 15.85 12.76 9.21
N ALA A 219 16.38 11.97 10.14
CA ALA A 219 17.76 11.51 10.08
C ALA A 219 18.05 10.71 8.81
N PHE A 220 17.10 9.89 8.35
CA PHE A 220 17.23 9.14 7.09
C PHE A 220 17.28 10.07 5.88
N VAL A 221 16.40 11.07 5.79
CA VAL A 221 16.44 12.09 4.72
C VAL A 221 17.79 12.82 4.72
N GLN A 222 18.32 13.19 5.91
CA GLN A 222 19.64 13.80 5.99
C GLN A 222 20.75 12.85 5.53
N LYS A 223 20.65 11.55 5.86
CA LYS A 223 21.57 10.52 5.35
C LYS A 223 21.53 10.45 3.83
N LEU A 224 20.37 10.47 3.20
CA LEU A 224 20.25 10.49 1.74
C LEU A 224 20.91 11.74 1.13
N LYS A 225 20.67 12.91 1.73
CA LYS A 225 21.35 14.16 1.29
C LYS A 225 22.88 14.05 1.38
N ASN A 226 23.39 13.48 2.46
CA ASN A 226 24.83 13.23 2.62
C ASN A 226 25.39 12.20 1.62
N MET A 227 24.54 11.33 1.08
CA MET A 227 24.88 10.39 0.00
C MET A 227 24.79 11.00 -1.41
N GLY A 228 24.47 12.30 -1.51
CA GLY A 228 24.39 13.03 -2.78
C GLY A 228 22.99 13.04 -3.43
N TYR A 229 21.96 12.60 -2.71
CA TYR A 229 20.58 12.82 -3.16
C TYR A 229 20.20 14.28 -2.91
N GLU A 230 20.01 15.02 -3.97
CA GLU A 230 19.52 16.41 -3.91
C GLU A 230 18.00 16.42 -3.79
N GLU A 231 17.41 17.49 -3.34
CA GLU A 231 15.94 17.68 -3.26
C GLU A 231 15.15 16.51 -2.66
N VAL A 232 15.67 15.88 -1.61
CA VAL A 232 14.86 14.89 -0.86
C VAL A 232 13.86 15.64 -0.01
N ASP A 233 12.58 15.53 -0.35
CA ASP A 233 11.49 16.13 0.40
C ASP A 233 10.59 15.04 1.00
N SER A 234 10.06 15.28 2.20
CA SER A 234 9.10 14.41 2.84
C SER A 234 7.82 15.18 3.14
N GLU A 235 6.84 15.11 2.24
CA GLU A 235 5.52 15.69 2.48
C GLU A 235 4.69 14.80 3.39
N VAL A 236 4.12 15.41 4.44
CA VAL A 236 3.12 14.78 5.30
C VAL A 236 1.74 15.28 4.88
N ARG A 237 0.97 14.47 4.17
CA ARG A 237 -0.46 14.69 4.03
C ARG A 237 -1.18 13.72 4.96
N SER A 238 -1.68 14.22 6.12
CA SER A 238 -2.50 13.50 7.10
C SER A 238 -2.15 12.02 7.26
N GLU A 239 -1.25 11.66 8.17
CA GLU A 239 -0.78 10.32 8.52
C GLU A 239 0.03 9.56 7.45
N GLU A 240 0.13 10.06 6.22
CA GLU A 240 0.85 9.47 5.11
C GLU A 240 1.98 10.40 4.66
N ARG A 241 3.19 9.89 4.58
CA ARG A 241 4.36 10.62 4.10
C ARG A 241 4.74 10.18 2.70
N ARG A 242 5.05 11.12 1.84
CA ARG A 242 5.77 10.90 0.58
C ARG A 242 7.23 11.29 0.76
N VAL A 243 8.13 10.50 0.20
CA VAL A 243 9.54 10.84 0.09
C VAL A 243 9.88 10.75 -1.39
N GLY A 244 10.32 11.84 -1.97
CA GLY A 244 10.75 11.86 -3.35
C GLY A 244 11.11 13.25 -3.84
N LYS A 245 12.17 13.35 -4.59
CA LYS A 245 12.47 14.30 -5.65
C LYS A 245 13.80 13.96 -6.36
N GLU A 246 14.10 14.72 -7.41
CA GLU A 246 15.20 14.48 -8.33
C GLU A 246 16.58 14.38 -7.65
N CYS A 247 17.35 13.39 -8.08
CA CYS A 247 18.77 13.33 -7.82
C CYS A 247 19.48 14.08 -8.96
N ARG A 248 20.07 15.24 -8.70
CA ARG A 248 20.97 15.88 -9.65
C ARG A 248 22.41 15.50 -9.32
N SER A 249 23.15 15.20 -10.39
CA SER A 249 24.55 14.72 -10.54
C SER A 249 25.50 14.99 -9.40
#